data_8f74eef838444e70407fb58d04abf9c2
#
_entry.id   8f74eef838444e70407fb58d04abf9c2
#
_cell.length_a   1.000
_cell.length_b   1.000
_cell.length_c   1.000
_cell.angle_alpha   90.00
_cell.angle_beta   90.00
_cell.angle_gamma   90.00
#
_symmetry.space_group_name_H-M   'P 1'
#
loop_
_entity.id
_entity.type
_entity.pdbx_description
1 polymer ?
#
loop_
_entity_poly.entity_id
_entity_poly.type
_entity_poly.pdbx_seq_one_letter_code
_entity_poly.pdbx_strand_id
1 'polypeptide(L)'
;ILVNGLLWIAINAVVLLYFFKVKKSNAGMVVYSLLNICFFSPYYYIMVMYKDTVFSIGFLGLTLFILFLLRGENISPWIILLGFPAMWLVMGARHGGQFGWSVAVIVTGIALLKRKNVKYLVYVVICLAMTLAFDSFVNYVGFVRHEAIENPAYGTYASPMYMVSAAAYEGVEFLPEDLEAIEQVATYEEWASFYNKYLIDDASKSWGKIGPERMKKVAELVDNEGYGMTLIRINWHLVTRHPVFYITHLADPSSIVWEIFRPADGYDWALVGVPEDENIEYHLGYKIVHKLGWFAHENLILNAICWRGGFALTCLLIVYIISLVKKDKDFAVAFAPILVWAFLLFMINQSQDTRYVLPVIEVSILAMAEFFSQRNA
;
A
#
# COMPACT_ATOMS: atom_id res chain seq x y z
N ILE A 1 -7.37 -10.27 -15.47
CA ILE A 1 -6.36 -11.33 -15.24
C ILE A 1 -5.25 -11.24 -16.29
N LEU A 2 -5.55 -11.32 -17.61
CA LEU A 2 -4.52 -11.30 -18.65
C LEU A 2 -3.62 -10.05 -18.58
N VAL A 3 -4.21 -8.86 -18.43
CA VAL A 3 -3.46 -7.60 -18.35
C VAL A 3 -2.53 -7.58 -17.13
N ASN A 4 -3.03 -7.95 -15.95
CA ASN A 4 -2.20 -8.02 -14.74
C ASN A 4 -1.06 -9.03 -14.89
N GLY A 5 -1.36 -10.21 -15.47
CA GLY A 5 -0.35 -11.23 -15.75
C GLY A 5 0.73 -10.74 -16.71
N LEU A 6 0.36 -10.07 -17.81
CA LEU A 6 1.32 -9.51 -18.77
C LEU A 6 2.16 -8.40 -18.15
N LEU A 7 1.56 -7.50 -17.38
CA LEU A 7 2.28 -6.43 -16.68
C LEU A 7 3.27 -7.01 -15.66
N TRP A 8 2.84 -8.03 -14.92
CA TRP A 8 3.70 -8.69 -13.93
C TRP A 8 4.89 -9.43 -14.58
N ILE A 9 4.65 -10.17 -15.68
CA ILE A 9 5.72 -10.79 -16.46
C ILE A 9 6.69 -9.73 -17.00
N ALA A 10 6.17 -8.65 -17.56
CA ALA A 10 6.97 -7.56 -18.10
C ALA A 10 7.87 -6.91 -17.04
N ILE A 11 7.31 -6.58 -15.87
CA ILE A 11 8.09 -5.94 -14.81
C ILE A 11 9.16 -6.89 -14.24
N ASN A 12 8.85 -8.18 -14.05
CA ASN A 12 9.84 -9.17 -13.62
C ASN A 12 10.97 -9.37 -14.65
N ALA A 13 10.64 -9.33 -15.94
CA ALA A 13 11.67 -9.34 -16.99
C ALA A 13 12.57 -8.10 -16.90
N VAL A 14 12.03 -6.92 -16.60
CA VAL A 14 12.81 -5.69 -16.38
C VAL A 14 13.72 -5.82 -15.14
N VAL A 15 13.26 -6.45 -14.05
CA VAL A 15 14.10 -6.74 -12.87
C VAL A 15 15.29 -7.63 -13.27
N LEU A 16 15.02 -8.70 -13.98
CA LEU A 16 16.11 -9.61 -14.44
C LEU A 16 17.08 -8.89 -15.39
N LEU A 17 16.57 -8.05 -16.30
CA LEU A 17 17.40 -7.20 -17.15
C LEU A 17 18.23 -6.21 -16.34
N TYR A 18 17.72 -5.64 -15.27
CA TYR A 18 18.47 -4.77 -14.37
C TYR A 18 19.67 -5.52 -13.75
N PHE A 19 19.45 -6.70 -13.18
CA PHE A 19 20.53 -7.49 -12.63
C PHE A 19 21.54 -7.94 -13.70
N PHE A 20 21.07 -8.31 -14.89
CA PHE A 20 21.95 -8.73 -15.98
C PHE A 20 22.76 -7.58 -16.57
N LYS A 21 22.11 -6.44 -16.89
CA LYS A 21 22.74 -5.32 -17.66
C LYS A 21 23.44 -4.31 -16.77
N VAL A 22 22.85 -3.96 -15.62
CA VAL A 22 23.32 -2.87 -14.76
C VAL A 22 24.20 -3.42 -13.65
N LYS A 23 23.71 -4.42 -12.91
CA LYS A 23 24.45 -5.02 -11.80
C LYS A 23 25.47 -6.05 -12.24
N LYS A 24 25.29 -6.64 -13.43
CA LYS A 24 26.12 -7.75 -13.95
C LYS A 24 26.25 -8.89 -12.93
N SER A 25 25.16 -9.20 -12.22
CA SER A 25 25.12 -10.12 -11.08
C SER A 25 24.18 -11.30 -11.32
N ASN A 26 24.74 -12.46 -11.63
CA ASN A 26 23.96 -13.71 -11.69
C ASN A 26 23.37 -14.08 -10.33
N ALA A 27 24.09 -13.79 -9.23
CA ALA A 27 23.60 -14.02 -7.88
C ALA A 27 22.34 -13.22 -7.59
N GLY A 28 22.29 -11.95 -8.01
CA GLY A 28 21.09 -11.12 -7.87
C GLY A 28 19.89 -11.70 -8.62
N MET A 29 20.08 -12.18 -9.85
CA MET A 29 19.02 -12.84 -10.62
C MET A 29 18.50 -14.11 -9.92
N VAL A 30 19.40 -14.96 -9.45
CA VAL A 30 19.05 -16.21 -8.77
C VAL A 30 18.29 -15.91 -7.46
N VAL A 31 18.83 -15.02 -6.63
CA VAL A 31 18.20 -14.64 -5.35
C VAL A 31 16.81 -14.04 -5.60
N TYR A 32 16.69 -13.12 -6.57
CA TYR A 32 15.39 -12.54 -6.93
C TYR A 32 14.38 -13.62 -7.34
N SER A 33 14.78 -14.52 -8.22
CA SER A 33 13.89 -15.58 -8.72
C SER A 33 13.46 -16.54 -7.61
N LEU A 34 14.40 -16.96 -6.74
CA LEU A 34 14.07 -17.84 -5.60
C LEU A 34 13.13 -17.16 -4.60
N LEU A 35 13.41 -15.92 -4.23
CA LEU A 35 12.53 -15.17 -3.31
C LEU A 35 11.16 -14.96 -3.92
N ASN A 36 11.07 -14.65 -5.21
CA ASN A 36 9.79 -14.48 -5.90
C ASN A 36 8.95 -15.77 -5.84
N ILE A 37 9.56 -16.94 -5.94
CA ILE A 37 8.86 -18.23 -5.78
C ILE A 37 8.42 -18.45 -4.32
N CYS A 38 9.26 -18.08 -3.35
CA CYS A 38 8.96 -18.25 -1.92
C CYS A 38 7.82 -17.35 -1.44
N PHE A 39 7.72 -16.13 -1.95
CA PHE A 39 6.65 -15.20 -1.62
C PHE A 39 5.47 -15.40 -2.59
N PHE A 40 4.55 -16.26 -2.20
CA PHE A 40 3.47 -16.72 -3.08
C PHE A 40 2.36 -15.68 -3.36
N SER A 41 2.16 -14.70 -2.47
CA SER A 41 1.07 -13.72 -2.58
C SER A 41 1.00 -12.97 -3.91
N PRO A 42 2.11 -12.52 -4.55
CA PRO A 42 2.01 -11.86 -5.86
C PRO A 42 1.31 -12.72 -6.92
N TYR A 43 1.61 -14.01 -6.96
CA TYR A 43 0.98 -14.94 -7.94
C TYR A 43 -0.53 -15.08 -7.71
N TYR A 44 -0.96 -15.10 -6.44
CA TYR A 44 -2.36 -15.16 -6.11
C TYR A 44 -3.09 -13.89 -6.56
N TYR A 45 -2.55 -12.71 -6.23
CA TYR A 45 -3.19 -11.44 -6.54
C TYR A 45 -3.18 -11.06 -8.02
N ILE A 46 -2.27 -11.61 -8.83
CA ILE A 46 -2.32 -11.46 -10.29
C ILE A 46 -3.59 -12.07 -10.88
N MET A 47 -4.08 -13.15 -10.28
CA MET A 47 -5.32 -13.83 -10.72
C MET A 47 -6.58 -13.11 -10.25
N VAL A 48 -6.47 -12.16 -9.36
CA VAL A 48 -7.59 -11.37 -8.83
C VAL A 48 -7.52 -9.96 -9.43
N MET A 49 -8.65 -9.45 -9.95
CA MET A 49 -8.71 -8.13 -10.60
C MET A 49 -8.76 -6.98 -9.58
N TYR A 50 -7.71 -6.84 -8.76
CA TYR A 50 -7.60 -5.71 -7.85
C TYR A 50 -6.70 -4.60 -8.40
N LYS A 51 -7.11 -3.35 -8.18
CA LYS A 51 -6.27 -2.17 -8.43
C LYS A 51 -4.96 -2.20 -7.65
N ASP A 52 -4.94 -2.89 -6.51
CA ASP A 52 -3.78 -3.03 -5.64
C ASP A 52 -2.65 -3.84 -6.30
N THR A 53 -2.97 -4.79 -7.20
CA THR A 53 -1.96 -5.52 -7.97
C THR A 53 -1.22 -4.60 -8.94
N VAL A 54 -1.95 -3.78 -9.69
CA VAL A 54 -1.31 -2.81 -10.62
C VAL A 54 -0.55 -1.72 -9.87
N PHE A 55 -1.04 -1.31 -8.70
CA PHE A 55 -0.35 -0.40 -7.80
C PHE A 55 1.00 -0.98 -7.31
N SER A 56 1.02 -2.26 -6.94
CA SER A 56 2.24 -2.96 -6.52
C SER A 56 3.26 -3.05 -7.66
N ILE A 57 2.82 -3.45 -8.86
CA ILE A 57 3.64 -3.43 -10.08
C ILE A 57 4.20 -2.03 -10.34
N GLY A 58 3.39 -0.99 -10.13
CA GLY A 58 3.80 0.40 -10.23
C GLY A 58 4.94 0.75 -9.27
N PHE A 59 4.85 0.34 -7.99
CA PHE A 59 5.92 0.57 -7.00
C PHE A 59 7.21 -0.16 -7.35
N LEU A 60 7.11 -1.42 -7.78
CA LEU A 60 8.26 -2.19 -8.24
C LEU A 60 8.93 -1.52 -9.45
N GLY A 61 8.13 -1.07 -10.42
CA GLY A 61 8.59 -0.33 -11.60
C GLY A 61 9.23 1.01 -11.25
N LEU A 62 8.66 1.76 -10.32
CA LEU A 62 9.18 3.03 -9.84
C LEU A 62 10.54 2.85 -9.13
N THR A 63 10.65 1.83 -8.29
CA THR A 63 11.91 1.49 -7.61
C THR A 63 12.99 1.11 -8.62
N LEU A 64 12.64 0.30 -9.64
CA LEU A 64 13.55 -0.05 -10.73
C LEU A 64 13.97 1.18 -11.56
N PHE A 65 13.02 2.04 -11.89
CA PHE A 65 13.33 3.29 -12.61
C PHE A 65 14.37 4.11 -11.86
N ILE A 66 14.21 4.28 -10.55
CA ILE A 66 15.18 4.99 -9.69
C ILE A 66 16.54 4.28 -9.69
N LEU A 67 16.56 2.95 -9.52
CA LEU A 67 17.79 2.17 -9.53
C LEU A 67 18.53 2.29 -10.88
N PHE A 68 17.83 2.25 -12.00
CA PHE A 68 18.43 2.48 -13.32
C PHE A 68 19.07 3.87 -13.41
N LEU A 69 18.36 4.92 -12.97
CA LEU A 69 18.89 6.30 -13.03
C LEU A 69 20.10 6.53 -12.13
N LEU A 70 20.16 5.85 -10.98
CA LEU A 70 21.22 6.05 -10.00
C LEU A 70 22.46 5.20 -10.25
N ARG A 71 22.28 3.97 -10.78
CA ARG A 71 23.34 2.96 -10.95
C ARG A 71 23.66 2.63 -12.40
N GLY A 72 22.77 2.96 -13.32
CA GLY A 72 22.99 2.65 -14.73
C GLY A 72 23.91 3.66 -15.42
N GLU A 73 24.82 3.13 -16.23
CA GLU A 73 25.67 3.94 -17.10
C GLU A 73 24.99 4.08 -18.48
N ASN A 74 25.02 5.29 -19.05
CA ASN A 74 24.50 5.57 -20.39
C ASN A 74 23.06 5.09 -20.66
N ILE A 75 22.17 5.29 -19.69
CA ILE A 75 20.77 4.88 -19.80
C ILE A 75 20.10 5.56 -21.00
N SER A 76 19.45 4.75 -21.82
CA SER A 76 18.69 5.17 -22.99
C SER A 76 17.44 5.95 -22.59
N PRO A 77 16.95 6.91 -23.42
CA PRO A 77 15.67 7.59 -23.22
C PRO A 77 14.46 6.64 -23.11
N TRP A 78 14.54 5.43 -23.65
CA TRP A 78 13.50 4.41 -23.49
C TRP A 78 13.15 4.06 -22.05
N ILE A 79 13.99 4.43 -21.08
CA ILE A 79 13.68 4.29 -19.66
C ILE A 79 12.41 5.08 -19.24
N ILE A 80 12.03 6.09 -20.01
CA ILE A 80 10.77 6.85 -19.83
C ILE A 80 9.56 5.92 -19.96
N LEU A 81 9.62 4.89 -20.81
CA LEU A 81 8.57 3.88 -20.96
C LEU A 81 8.38 3.00 -19.72
N LEU A 82 9.38 2.93 -18.85
CA LEU A 82 9.24 2.33 -17.52
C LEU A 82 8.79 3.38 -16.49
N GLY A 83 9.43 4.55 -16.49
CA GLY A 83 9.22 5.57 -15.47
C GLY A 83 7.82 6.18 -15.49
N PHE A 84 7.31 6.56 -16.67
CA PHE A 84 5.99 7.16 -16.77
C PHE A 84 4.84 6.23 -16.31
N PRO A 85 4.68 4.99 -16.84
CA PRO A 85 3.63 4.11 -16.37
C PRO A 85 3.75 3.77 -14.88
N ALA A 86 4.98 3.54 -14.39
CA ALA A 86 5.20 3.26 -12.98
C ALA A 86 4.77 4.43 -12.07
N MET A 87 5.14 5.66 -12.43
CA MET A 87 4.72 6.86 -11.69
C MET A 87 3.21 7.03 -11.69
N TRP A 88 2.57 6.84 -12.85
CA TRP A 88 1.12 6.98 -12.99
C TRP A 88 0.37 5.89 -12.20
N LEU A 89 0.81 4.63 -12.25
CA LEU A 89 0.19 3.54 -11.50
C LEU A 89 0.29 3.77 -9.98
N VAL A 90 1.44 4.29 -9.49
CA VAL A 90 1.59 4.61 -8.06
C VAL A 90 0.70 5.79 -7.67
N MET A 91 0.62 6.82 -8.50
CA MET A 91 -0.16 8.02 -8.19
C MET A 91 -1.68 7.77 -8.27
N GLY A 92 -2.13 7.12 -9.34
CA GLY A 92 -3.55 7.05 -9.70
C GLY A 92 -4.28 5.79 -9.23
N ALA A 93 -3.58 4.65 -9.03
CA ALA A 93 -4.27 3.40 -8.74
C ALA A 93 -4.80 3.33 -7.30
N ARG A 94 -4.26 4.11 -6.35
CA ARG A 94 -4.66 4.05 -4.95
C ARG A 94 -4.57 5.40 -4.24
N HIS A 95 -5.58 5.67 -3.38
CA HIS A 95 -5.52 6.80 -2.46
C HIS A 95 -4.29 6.67 -1.54
N GLY A 96 -3.55 7.77 -1.39
CA GLY A 96 -2.29 7.79 -0.62
C GLY A 96 -1.04 7.39 -1.42
N GLY A 97 -1.16 6.78 -2.59
CA GLY A 97 -0.03 6.49 -3.49
C GLY A 97 0.77 7.75 -3.88
N GLN A 98 0.08 8.89 -3.90
CA GLN A 98 0.66 10.21 -4.13
C GLN A 98 1.82 10.55 -3.17
N PHE A 99 1.78 10.10 -1.92
CA PHE A 99 2.87 10.33 -0.96
C PHE A 99 4.13 9.55 -1.35
N GLY A 100 4.00 8.24 -1.62
CA GLY A 100 5.12 7.41 -2.08
C GLY A 100 5.72 7.92 -3.38
N TRP A 101 4.88 8.30 -4.33
CA TRP A 101 5.29 8.92 -5.59
C TRP A 101 6.01 10.26 -5.40
N SER A 102 5.48 11.16 -4.57
CA SER A 102 6.09 12.47 -4.29
C SER A 102 7.47 12.30 -3.66
N VAL A 103 7.60 11.40 -2.68
CA VAL A 103 8.90 11.09 -2.07
C VAL A 103 9.86 10.54 -3.13
N ALA A 104 9.42 9.64 -4.01
CA ALA A 104 10.23 9.09 -5.09
C ALA A 104 10.80 10.20 -6.00
N VAL A 105 9.94 11.12 -6.45
CA VAL A 105 10.34 12.25 -7.30
C VAL A 105 11.32 13.17 -6.59
N ILE A 106 11.03 13.56 -5.34
CA ILE A 106 11.84 14.50 -4.57
C ILE A 106 13.22 13.91 -4.27
N VAL A 107 13.29 12.70 -3.69
CA VAL A 107 14.57 12.12 -3.28
C VAL A 107 15.46 11.79 -4.48
N THR A 108 14.87 11.32 -5.58
CA THR A 108 15.57 11.05 -6.83
C THR A 108 16.08 12.35 -7.46
N GLY A 109 15.23 13.38 -7.53
CA GLY A 109 15.60 14.69 -8.04
C GLY A 109 16.77 15.30 -7.28
N ILE A 110 16.72 15.27 -5.94
CA ILE A 110 17.83 15.76 -5.08
C ILE A 110 19.12 14.95 -5.33
N ALA A 111 19.02 13.62 -5.43
CA ALA A 111 20.19 12.77 -5.68
C ALA A 111 20.85 13.08 -7.04
N LEU A 112 20.05 13.24 -8.10
CA LEU A 112 20.53 13.57 -9.44
C LEU A 112 21.12 14.99 -9.54
N LEU A 113 20.50 15.97 -8.86
CA LEU A 113 21.04 17.33 -8.74
C LEU A 113 22.41 17.36 -8.06
N LYS A 114 22.55 16.64 -6.94
CA LYS A 114 23.85 16.52 -6.24
C LYS A 114 24.93 15.89 -7.11
N ARG A 115 24.56 15.00 -8.03
CA ARG A 115 25.47 14.37 -8.99
C ARG A 115 25.68 15.19 -10.26
N LYS A 116 25.01 16.32 -10.39
CA LYS A 116 25.00 17.14 -11.62
C LYS A 116 24.59 16.35 -12.87
N ASN A 117 23.75 15.32 -12.71
CA ASN A 117 23.28 14.48 -13.82
C ASN A 117 22.00 15.07 -14.43
N VAL A 118 22.17 16.15 -15.21
CA VAL A 118 21.05 16.89 -15.85
C VAL A 118 20.27 15.99 -16.78
N LYS A 119 20.94 15.10 -17.52
CA LYS A 119 20.26 14.19 -18.48
C LYS A 119 19.20 13.33 -17.79
N TYR A 120 19.53 12.70 -16.66
CA TYR A 120 18.59 11.83 -15.95
C TYR A 120 17.54 12.62 -15.17
N LEU A 121 17.89 13.82 -14.72
CA LEU A 121 16.91 14.75 -14.16
C LEU A 121 15.83 15.11 -15.19
N VAL A 122 16.21 15.37 -16.45
CA VAL A 122 15.25 15.61 -17.54
C VAL A 122 14.33 14.41 -17.74
N TYR A 123 14.82 13.18 -17.63
CA TYR A 123 13.94 11.99 -17.74
C TYR A 123 12.89 11.94 -16.61
N VAL A 124 13.29 12.28 -15.37
CA VAL A 124 12.34 12.39 -14.25
C VAL A 124 11.27 13.45 -14.52
N VAL A 125 11.69 14.62 -14.99
CA VAL A 125 10.77 15.73 -15.32
C VAL A 125 9.81 15.37 -16.45
N ILE A 126 10.29 14.68 -17.48
CA ILE A 126 9.42 14.20 -18.57
C ILE A 126 8.40 13.20 -18.05
N CYS A 127 8.83 12.20 -17.27
CA CYS A 127 7.93 11.22 -16.67
C CYS A 127 6.89 11.90 -15.77
N LEU A 128 7.30 12.87 -14.96
CA LEU A 128 6.42 13.68 -14.12
C LEU A 128 5.37 14.43 -14.96
N ALA A 129 5.80 15.14 -15.98
CA ALA A 129 4.89 15.90 -16.86
C ALA A 129 3.89 14.98 -17.56
N MET A 130 4.37 13.84 -18.08
CA MET A 130 3.49 12.83 -18.71
C MET A 130 2.50 12.25 -17.73
N THR A 131 2.93 11.95 -16.48
CA THR A 131 2.07 11.43 -15.41
C THR A 131 0.93 12.41 -15.09
N LEU A 132 1.26 13.67 -14.86
CA LEU A 132 0.28 14.71 -14.54
C LEU A 132 -0.70 14.98 -15.73
N ALA A 133 -0.17 15.03 -16.95
CA ALA A 133 -0.99 15.23 -18.14
C ALA A 133 -1.95 14.04 -18.36
N PHE A 134 -1.46 12.81 -18.19
CA PHE A 134 -2.28 11.61 -18.38
C PHE A 134 -3.32 11.45 -17.27
N ASP A 135 -2.96 11.76 -16.02
CA ASP A 135 -3.90 11.76 -14.89
C ASP A 135 -5.02 12.80 -15.12
N SER A 136 -4.67 14.01 -15.53
CA SER A 136 -5.65 15.04 -15.90
C SER A 136 -6.56 14.60 -17.04
N PHE A 137 -6.02 13.89 -18.04
CA PHE A 137 -6.81 13.34 -19.14
C PHE A 137 -7.77 12.24 -18.65
N VAL A 138 -7.29 11.31 -17.81
CA VAL A 138 -8.12 10.23 -17.24
C VAL A 138 -9.24 10.81 -16.38
N ASN A 139 -8.94 11.80 -15.54
CA ASN A 139 -9.93 12.49 -14.73
C ASN A 139 -10.96 13.23 -15.60
N TYR A 140 -10.52 13.92 -16.66
CA TYR A 140 -11.43 14.56 -17.60
C TYR A 140 -12.36 13.54 -18.28
N VAL A 141 -11.82 12.43 -18.79
CA VAL A 141 -12.62 11.39 -19.44
C VAL A 141 -13.56 10.71 -18.45
N GLY A 142 -13.07 10.38 -17.23
CA GLY A 142 -13.85 9.70 -16.22
C GLY A 142 -14.97 10.58 -15.65
N PHE A 143 -14.61 11.73 -15.11
CA PHE A 143 -15.56 12.57 -14.34
C PHE A 143 -16.37 13.52 -15.20
N VAL A 144 -15.74 14.14 -16.22
CA VAL A 144 -16.42 15.16 -17.03
C VAL A 144 -17.22 14.53 -18.17
N ARG A 145 -16.65 13.53 -18.85
CA ARG A 145 -17.28 12.94 -20.03
C ARG A 145 -18.21 11.76 -19.71
N HIS A 146 -17.89 10.97 -18.69
CA HIS A 146 -18.65 9.76 -18.30
C HIS A 146 -19.34 9.87 -16.95
N GLU A 147 -19.36 11.07 -16.33
CA GLU A 147 -20.07 11.34 -15.08
C GLU A 147 -19.72 10.29 -13.99
N ALA A 148 -18.44 9.90 -13.90
CA ALA A 148 -17.99 8.96 -12.89
C ALA A 148 -18.31 9.53 -11.50
N ILE A 149 -18.90 8.70 -10.65
CA ILE A 149 -19.25 9.08 -9.28
C ILE A 149 -17.96 9.24 -8.48
N GLU A 150 -17.75 10.41 -7.90
CA GLU A 150 -16.67 10.64 -6.95
C GLU A 150 -16.86 9.76 -5.70
N ASN A 151 -15.75 9.35 -5.08
CA ASN A 151 -15.83 8.69 -3.79
C ASN A 151 -16.47 9.63 -2.78
N PRO A 152 -17.45 9.16 -2.01
CA PRO A 152 -18.09 10.01 -1.02
C PRO A 152 -17.07 10.62 -0.05
N ALA A 153 -17.21 11.91 0.25
CA ALA A 153 -16.29 12.66 1.12
C ALA A 153 -16.10 12.00 2.50
N TYR A 154 -17.14 11.33 3.01
CA TYR A 154 -17.08 10.62 4.30
C TYR A 154 -16.05 9.47 4.32
N GLY A 155 -15.67 8.90 3.18
CA GLY A 155 -14.64 7.87 3.11
C GLY A 155 -13.28 8.34 3.64
N THR A 156 -13.01 9.65 3.58
CA THR A 156 -11.82 10.30 4.13
C THR A 156 -11.79 10.24 5.66
N TYR A 157 -12.94 10.13 6.30
CA TYR A 157 -13.08 10.17 7.76
C TYR A 157 -13.22 8.77 8.40
N ALA A 158 -12.92 7.71 7.67
CA ALA A 158 -13.02 6.33 8.16
C ALA A 158 -12.17 6.09 9.42
N SER A 159 -10.90 6.49 9.41
CA SER A 159 -10.02 6.36 10.59
C SER A 159 -10.48 7.22 11.76
N PRO A 160 -10.85 8.50 11.60
CA PRO A 160 -11.49 9.27 12.66
C PRO A 160 -12.73 8.62 13.28
N MET A 161 -13.63 8.06 12.50
CA MET A 161 -14.82 7.37 12.99
C MET A 161 -14.48 6.10 13.76
N TYR A 162 -13.51 5.34 13.27
CA TYR A 162 -13.01 4.16 13.97
C TYR A 162 -12.43 4.53 15.34
N MET A 163 -11.66 5.61 15.45
CA MET A 163 -11.09 6.05 16.73
C MET A 163 -12.15 6.50 17.73
N VAL A 164 -13.25 7.12 17.26
CA VAL A 164 -14.42 7.41 18.10
C VAL A 164 -15.03 6.12 18.65
N SER A 165 -15.19 5.12 17.78
CA SER A 165 -15.73 3.82 18.14
C SER A 165 -14.84 3.08 19.14
N ALA A 166 -13.50 3.10 18.91
CA ALA A 166 -12.53 2.51 19.84
C ALA A 166 -12.54 3.21 21.20
N ALA A 167 -12.61 4.55 21.23
CA ALA A 167 -12.66 5.33 22.46
C ALA A 167 -13.91 5.03 23.27
N ALA A 168 -15.07 4.94 22.60
CA ALA A 168 -16.31 4.54 23.25
C ALA A 168 -16.24 3.10 23.82
N TYR A 169 -15.63 2.17 23.07
CA TYR A 169 -15.47 0.78 23.50
C TYR A 169 -14.58 0.63 24.74
N GLU A 170 -13.46 1.37 24.78
CA GLU A 170 -12.51 1.35 25.89
C GLU A 170 -12.97 2.21 27.11
N GLY A 171 -14.11 2.89 27.01
CA GLY A 171 -14.61 3.75 28.07
C GLY A 171 -13.82 5.06 28.24
N VAL A 172 -13.18 5.55 27.17
CA VAL A 172 -12.45 6.83 27.19
C VAL A 172 -13.44 7.98 27.28
N GLU A 173 -13.21 8.89 28.23
CA GLU A 173 -14.07 10.08 28.42
C GLU A 173 -13.82 11.11 27.30
N PHE A 174 -14.89 11.47 26.58
CA PHE A 174 -14.89 12.58 25.63
C PHE A 174 -15.07 13.93 26.34
N LEU A 175 -14.63 15.01 25.71
CA LEU A 175 -15.04 16.34 26.11
C LEU A 175 -16.56 16.50 25.90
N PRO A 176 -17.27 17.33 26.70
CA PRO A 176 -18.72 17.51 26.54
C PRO A 176 -19.15 17.89 25.13
N GLU A 177 -18.40 18.81 24.49
CA GLU A 177 -18.65 19.22 23.11
C GLU A 177 -18.36 18.12 22.08
N ASP A 178 -17.43 17.20 22.36
CA ASP A 178 -17.13 16.07 21.47
C ASP A 178 -18.20 14.99 21.63
N LEU A 179 -18.66 14.74 22.85
CA LEU A 179 -19.76 13.82 23.12
C LEU A 179 -21.06 14.27 22.42
N GLU A 180 -21.44 15.54 22.55
CA GLU A 180 -22.60 16.11 21.87
C GLU A 180 -22.48 15.94 20.34
N ALA A 181 -21.28 16.11 19.79
CA ALA A 181 -21.05 15.97 18.35
C ALA A 181 -21.17 14.52 17.87
N ILE A 182 -20.63 13.53 18.59
CA ILE A 182 -20.74 12.12 18.17
C ILE A 182 -22.16 11.58 18.35
N GLU A 183 -22.90 12.08 19.34
CA GLU A 183 -24.30 11.70 19.57
C GLU A 183 -25.27 12.19 18.50
N GLN A 184 -24.85 13.13 17.66
CA GLN A 184 -25.60 13.46 16.45
C GLN A 184 -25.74 12.28 15.49
N VAL A 185 -24.80 11.34 15.48
CA VAL A 185 -24.82 10.17 14.59
C VAL A 185 -25.36 8.92 15.29
N ALA A 186 -24.85 8.62 16.48
CA ALA A 186 -25.19 7.43 17.26
C ALA A 186 -24.89 7.68 18.75
N THR A 187 -25.59 6.97 19.65
CA THR A 187 -25.29 7.07 21.10
C THR A 187 -23.87 6.55 21.41
N TYR A 188 -23.38 6.88 22.59
CA TYR A 188 -22.07 6.41 23.06
C TYR A 188 -21.99 4.88 23.02
N GLU A 189 -23.02 4.17 23.49
CA GLU A 189 -23.09 2.71 23.52
C GLU A 189 -23.14 2.12 22.10
N GLU A 190 -23.82 2.79 21.18
CA GLU A 190 -23.86 2.38 19.78
C GLU A 190 -22.48 2.53 19.13
N TRP A 191 -21.77 3.65 19.37
CA TRP A 191 -20.41 3.82 18.90
C TRP A 191 -19.47 2.71 19.41
N ALA A 192 -19.58 2.35 20.69
CA ALA A 192 -18.83 1.24 21.26
C ALA A 192 -19.11 -0.10 20.55
N SER A 193 -20.36 -0.33 20.13
CA SER A 193 -20.78 -1.55 19.43
C SER A 193 -20.22 -1.67 18.00
N PHE A 194 -19.86 -0.55 17.36
CA PHE A 194 -19.27 -0.55 16.01
C PHE A 194 -17.80 -0.91 16.00
N TYR A 195 -17.15 -0.91 17.17
CA TYR A 195 -15.73 -1.22 17.25
C TYR A 195 -15.41 -2.64 16.79
N ASN A 196 -14.36 -2.76 16.01
CA ASN A 196 -13.71 -4.00 15.64
C ASN A 196 -12.21 -3.77 15.60
N LYS A 197 -11.47 -4.46 16.46
CA LYS A 197 -10.03 -4.29 16.67
C LYS A 197 -9.21 -4.25 15.37
N TYR A 198 -9.59 -5.05 14.38
CA TYR A 198 -8.82 -5.25 13.15
C TYR A 198 -9.48 -4.73 11.87
N LEU A 199 -10.67 -4.12 11.99
CA LEU A 199 -11.46 -3.72 10.82
C LEU A 199 -12.10 -2.34 11.03
N ILE A 200 -11.48 -1.32 10.45
CA ILE A 200 -11.99 0.07 10.48
C ILE A 200 -13.35 0.17 9.78
N ASP A 201 -13.57 -0.65 8.76
CA ASP A 201 -14.76 -0.60 7.93
C ASP A 201 -16.06 -0.84 8.72
N ASP A 202 -16.04 -1.58 9.84
CA ASP A 202 -17.21 -1.80 10.69
C ASP A 202 -17.79 -0.48 11.24
N ALA A 203 -16.93 0.49 11.57
CA ALA A 203 -17.32 1.80 12.08
C ALA A 203 -17.47 2.88 10.99
N SER A 204 -17.19 2.57 9.72
CA SER A 204 -17.05 3.59 8.67
C SER A 204 -17.63 3.23 7.32
N LYS A 205 -18.25 2.08 7.16
CA LYS A 205 -18.86 1.65 5.90
C LYS A 205 -20.33 1.26 6.09
N SER A 206 -21.14 1.52 5.08
CA SER A 206 -22.58 1.22 5.12
C SER A 206 -22.90 -0.27 5.29
N TRP A 207 -21.98 -1.15 4.90
CA TRP A 207 -22.09 -2.60 5.08
C TRP A 207 -21.49 -3.09 6.42
N GLY A 208 -20.80 -2.19 7.15
CA GLY A 208 -20.27 -2.48 8.48
C GLY A 208 -21.34 -2.40 9.59
N LYS A 209 -20.90 -2.51 10.84
CA LYS A 209 -21.81 -2.45 12.01
C LYS A 209 -22.53 -1.12 12.15
N ILE A 210 -21.94 -0.01 11.70
CA ILE A 210 -22.59 1.30 11.72
C ILE A 210 -23.87 1.35 10.87
N GLY A 211 -23.91 0.58 9.79
CA GLY A 211 -25.09 0.43 8.94
C GLY A 211 -25.36 1.58 7.98
N PRO A 212 -26.23 1.39 6.98
CA PRO A 212 -26.45 2.35 5.89
C PRO A 212 -27.15 3.64 6.35
N GLU A 213 -28.06 3.57 7.32
CA GLU A 213 -28.80 4.76 7.78
C GLU A 213 -27.91 5.76 8.49
N ARG A 214 -27.02 5.28 9.39
CA ARG A 214 -26.08 6.16 10.10
C ARG A 214 -25.00 6.69 9.15
N MET A 215 -24.54 5.88 8.20
CA MET A 215 -23.61 6.34 7.18
C MET A 215 -24.21 7.43 6.29
N LYS A 216 -25.50 7.33 5.94
CA LYS A 216 -26.20 8.40 5.24
C LYS A 216 -26.24 9.68 6.06
N LYS A 217 -26.53 9.58 7.35
CA LYS A 217 -26.51 10.73 8.27
C LYS A 217 -25.13 11.36 8.39
N VAL A 218 -24.07 10.55 8.49
CA VAL A 218 -22.67 11.03 8.45
C VAL A 218 -22.40 11.81 7.17
N ALA A 219 -22.80 11.27 6.01
CA ALA A 219 -22.61 11.95 4.73
C ALA A 219 -23.32 13.32 4.71
N GLU A 220 -24.57 13.39 5.14
CA GLU A 220 -25.34 14.63 5.22
C GLU A 220 -24.69 15.67 6.14
N LEU A 221 -24.18 15.26 7.30
CA LEU A 221 -23.48 16.13 8.24
C LEU A 221 -22.11 16.60 7.70
N VAL A 222 -21.39 15.74 7.00
CA VAL A 222 -20.09 16.08 6.36
C VAL A 222 -20.31 17.12 5.26
N ASP A 223 -21.30 16.91 4.40
CA ASP A 223 -21.55 17.75 3.23
C ASP A 223 -22.16 19.13 3.61
N ASN A 224 -23.03 19.15 4.61
CA ASN A 224 -23.80 20.38 4.93
C ASN A 224 -23.29 21.15 6.16
N GLU A 225 -22.68 20.47 7.14
CA GLU A 225 -22.36 21.06 8.45
C GLU A 225 -20.87 21.04 8.80
N GLY A 226 -20.01 20.55 7.88
CA GLY A 226 -18.57 20.48 8.12
C GLY A 226 -18.17 19.46 9.20
N TYR A 227 -19.00 18.47 9.46
CA TYR A 227 -18.80 17.43 10.49
C TYR A 227 -17.48 16.70 10.34
N GLY A 228 -16.93 16.61 9.14
CA GLY A 228 -15.61 16.05 8.91
C GLY A 228 -14.50 16.75 9.71
N MET A 229 -14.54 18.08 9.81
CA MET A 229 -13.59 18.84 10.64
C MET A 229 -13.84 18.60 12.13
N THR A 230 -15.07 18.39 12.54
CA THR A 230 -15.44 18.00 13.90
C THR A 230 -14.83 16.65 14.26
N LEU A 231 -14.93 15.63 13.38
CA LEU A 231 -14.28 14.33 13.58
C LEU A 231 -12.74 14.45 13.69
N ILE A 232 -12.11 15.31 12.88
CA ILE A 232 -10.67 15.59 12.99
C ILE A 232 -10.34 16.24 14.34
N ARG A 233 -11.13 17.21 14.80
CA ARG A 233 -10.95 17.85 16.11
C ARG A 233 -11.07 16.85 17.26
N ILE A 234 -12.09 15.99 17.25
CA ILE A 234 -12.27 14.92 18.25
C ILE A 234 -11.04 14.02 18.29
N ASN A 235 -10.57 13.60 17.12
CA ASN A 235 -9.35 12.78 17.03
C ASN A 235 -8.11 13.49 17.56
N TRP A 236 -7.99 14.80 17.33
CA TRP A 236 -6.90 15.59 17.89
C TRP A 236 -6.97 15.62 19.43
N HIS A 237 -8.16 15.75 20.01
CA HIS A 237 -8.36 15.66 21.47
C HIS A 237 -7.97 14.27 21.99
N LEU A 238 -8.35 13.19 21.29
CA LEU A 238 -7.96 11.82 21.65
C LEU A 238 -6.44 11.62 21.60
N VAL A 239 -5.77 12.08 20.53
CA VAL A 239 -4.29 12.00 20.40
C VAL A 239 -3.59 12.74 21.53
N THR A 240 -4.02 13.96 21.84
CA THR A 240 -3.33 14.82 22.80
C THR A 240 -3.57 14.41 24.25
N ARG A 241 -4.75 13.87 24.57
CA ARG A 241 -5.11 13.47 25.94
C ARG A 241 -4.80 12.00 26.22
N HIS A 242 -4.90 11.13 25.21
CA HIS A 242 -4.77 9.69 25.33
C HIS A 242 -3.81 9.12 24.24
N PRO A 243 -2.54 9.56 24.16
CA PRO A 243 -1.64 9.20 23.05
C PRO A 243 -1.34 7.69 22.97
N VAL A 244 -1.23 7.01 24.11
CA VAL A 244 -0.98 5.55 24.14
C VAL A 244 -2.18 4.80 23.57
N PHE A 245 -3.39 5.14 24.01
CA PHE A 245 -4.64 4.60 23.45
C PHE A 245 -4.67 4.78 21.92
N TYR A 246 -4.44 6.00 21.46
CA TYR A 246 -4.52 6.31 20.03
C TYR A 246 -3.53 5.51 19.18
N ILE A 247 -2.27 5.40 19.64
CA ILE A 247 -1.23 4.63 18.92
C ILE A 247 -1.57 3.12 18.93
N THR A 248 -2.07 2.58 20.05
CA THR A 248 -2.48 1.18 20.14
C THR A 248 -3.55 0.84 19.12
N HIS A 249 -4.60 1.68 19.05
CA HIS A 249 -5.71 1.45 18.14
C HIS A 249 -5.40 1.79 16.66
N LEU A 250 -4.32 2.49 16.35
CA LEU A 250 -3.75 2.57 15.01
C LEU A 250 -2.95 1.30 14.66
N ALA A 251 -2.25 0.73 15.64
CA ALA A 251 -1.41 -0.43 15.44
C ALA A 251 -2.23 -1.70 15.13
N ASP A 252 -3.37 -1.87 15.77
CA ASP A 252 -4.21 -3.08 15.64
C ASP A 252 -4.68 -3.34 14.19
N PRO A 253 -5.40 -2.44 13.50
CA PRO A 253 -5.81 -2.65 12.10
C PRO A 253 -4.63 -2.76 11.14
N SER A 254 -3.50 -2.14 11.49
CA SER A 254 -2.29 -2.13 10.66
C SER A 254 -1.32 -3.27 10.98
N SER A 255 -1.66 -4.17 11.89
CA SER A 255 -0.74 -5.25 12.33
C SER A 255 -0.22 -6.12 11.19
N ILE A 256 -0.96 -6.25 10.10
CA ILE A 256 -0.48 -6.95 8.89
C ILE A 256 0.78 -6.32 8.28
N VAL A 257 1.02 -5.03 8.53
CA VAL A 257 2.18 -4.29 8.00
C VAL A 257 3.45 -4.57 8.79
N TRP A 258 3.33 -4.71 10.12
CA TRP A 258 4.48 -4.73 11.04
C TRP A 258 4.62 -6.01 11.86
N GLU A 259 3.52 -6.76 12.14
CA GLU A 259 3.61 -8.06 12.81
C GLU A 259 4.02 -9.16 11.85
N ILE A 260 5.00 -9.98 12.25
CA ILE A 260 5.47 -11.11 11.45
C ILE A 260 4.43 -12.22 11.41
N PHE A 261 3.88 -12.57 12.59
CA PHE A 261 2.89 -13.63 12.71
C PHE A 261 1.48 -13.04 12.83
N ARG A 262 0.47 -13.82 12.40
CA ARG A 262 -0.92 -13.42 12.60
C ARG A 262 -1.26 -13.36 14.08
N PRO A 263 -2.07 -12.40 14.54
CA PRO A 263 -2.56 -12.36 15.92
C PRO A 263 -3.31 -13.64 16.27
N ALA A 264 -3.15 -14.12 17.52
CA ALA A 264 -3.80 -15.35 17.98
C ALA A 264 -5.34 -15.22 18.11
N ASP A 265 -5.81 -14.00 18.38
CA ASP A 265 -7.22 -13.60 18.48
C ASP A 265 -7.73 -12.94 17.19
N GLY A 266 -6.93 -12.98 16.13
CA GLY A 266 -7.04 -12.08 15.01
C GLY A 266 -7.80 -12.63 13.82
N TYR A 267 -8.49 -11.72 13.28
CA TYR A 267 -9.04 -11.65 11.95
C TYR A 267 -7.91 -11.58 10.91
N ASP A 268 -7.81 -12.58 10.07
CA ASP A 268 -6.84 -12.63 8.98
C ASP A 268 -7.57 -12.81 7.64
N TRP A 269 -7.70 -11.72 6.89
CA TRP A 269 -8.31 -11.72 5.56
C TRP A 269 -7.24 -11.78 4.45
N ALA A 270 -6.27 -12.64 4.62
CA ALA A 270 -5.25 -12.83 3.60
C ALA A 270 -5.83 -13.32 2.27
N LEU A 271 -6.86 -14.15 2.33
CA LEU A 271 -7.54 -14.70 1.16
C LEU A 271 -8.90 -14.02 1.02
N VAL A 272 -9.01 -13.12 0.06
CA VAL A 272 -10.34 -12.68 -0.40
C VAL A 272 -10.99 -13.89 -1.04
N GLY A 273 -12.00 -14.45 -0.35
CA GLY A 273 -12.83 -15.48 -0.93
C GLY A 273 -13.44 -14.94 -2.22
N VAL A 274 -13.13 -15.56 -3.35
CA VAL A 274 -13.97 -15.36 -4.53
C VAL A 274 -15.33 -15.91 -4.13
N PRO A 275 -16.43 -15.14 -4.26
CA PRO A 275 -17.75 -15.67 -3.99
C PRO A 275 -17.88 -17.00 -4.72
N GLU A 276 -18.32 -18.04 -4.02
CA GLU A 276 -18.68 -19.30 -4.64
C GLU A 276 -19.92 -19.02 -5.51
N ASP A 277 -19.68 -18.50 -6.70
CA ASP A 277 -20.72 -18.40 -7.71
C ASP A 277 -20.76 -19.78 -8.40
N GLU A 278 -21.81 -20.53 -8.15
CA GLU A 278 -22.04 -21.87 -8.71
C GLU A 278 -22.02 -21.87 -10.25
N ASN A 279 -22.11 -20.69 -10.87
CA ASN A 279 -22.12 -20.52 -12.33
C ASN A 279 -20.73 -20.21 -12.92
N ILE A 280 -19.68 -20.05 -12.10
CA ILE A 280 -18.33 -19.79 -12.58
C ILE A 280 -17.50 -21.08 -12.62
N GLU A 281 -17.19 -21.56 -13.83
CA GLU A 281 -16.20 -22.62 -14.01
C GLU A 281 -14.79 -22.07 -13.80
N TYR A 282 -14.18 -22.41 -12.67
CA TYR A 282 -12.80 -22.04 -12.39
C TYR A 282 -11.81 -22.93 -13.16
N HIS A 283 -10.94 -22.32 -13.94
CA HIS A 283 -9.87 -23.02 -14.64
C HIS A 283 -8.92 -23.73 -13.67
N LEU A 284 -8.30 -24.84 -14.14
CA LEU A 284 -7.38 -25.66 -13.35
C LEU A 284 -6.28 -24.83 -12.67
N GLY A 285 -5.72 -23.85 -13.37
CA GLY A 285 -4.69 -22.97 -12.82
C GLY A 285 -5.16 -22.19 -11.58
N TYR A 286 -6.38 -21.65 -11.61
CA TYR A 286 -6.96 -20.99 -10.44
C TYR A 286 -7.12 -21.96 -9.27
N LYS A 287 -7.66 -23.16 -9.51
CA LYS A 287 -7.84 -24.17 -8.46
C LYS A 287 -6.52 -24.57 -7.79
N ILE A 288 -5.45 -24.70 -8.55
CA ILE A 288 -4.11 -24.99 -8.02
C ILE A 288 -3.59 -23.84 -7.16
N VAL A 289 -3.63 -22.62 -7.69
CA VAL A 289 -3.15 -21.43 -6.98
C VAL A 289 -3.96 -21.17 -5.72
N HIS A 290 -5.28 -21.35 -5.77
CA HIS A 290 -6.15 -21.21 -4.61
C HIS A 290 -5.83 -22.26 -3.53
N LYS A 291 -5.65 -23.54 -3.89
CA LYS A 291 -5.23 -24.58 -2.94
C LYS A 291 -3.89 -24.30 -2.28
N LEU A 292 -2.90 -23.86 -3.06
CA LEU A 292 -1.58 -23.50 -2.54
C LEU A 292 -1.67 -22.26 -1.63
N GLY A 293 -2.51 -21.29 -2.00
CA GLY A 293 -2.78 -20.10 -1.20
C GLY A 293 -3.37 -20.46 0.16
N TRP A 294 -4.40 -21.32 0.19
CA TRP A 294 -4.99 -21.82 1.43
C TRP A 294 -3.99 -22.60 2.29
N PHE A 295 -3.21 -23.49 1.69
CA PHE A 295 -2.19 -24.23 2.42
C PHE A 295 -1.15 -23.29 3.07
N ALA A 296 -0.71 -22.27 2.33
CA ALA A 296 0.20 -21.25 2.86
C ALA A 296 -0.47 -20.39 3.94
N HIS A 297 -1.78 -20.12 3.82
CA HIS A 297 -2.54 -19.34 4.79
C HIS A 297 -2.71 -20.09 6.13
N GLU A 298 -3.03 -21.38 6.09
CA GLU A 298 -3.21 -22.19 7.30
C GLU A 298 -1.91 -22.48 8.05
N ASN A 299 -0.79 -22.51 7.35
CA ASN A 299 0.52 -22.74 7.97
C ASN A 299 1.10 -21.44 8.54
N LEU A 300 1.34 -21.39 9.85
CA LEU A 300 1.81 -20.19 10.55
C LEU A 300 3.06 -19.55 9.94
N ILE A 301 4.05 -20.36 9.54
CA ILE A 301 5.31 -19.87 8.98
C ILE A 301 5.10 -19.39 7.54
N LEU A 302 4.38 -20.16 6.73
CA LEU A 302 4.09 -19.77 5.36
C LEU A 302 3.15 -18.57 5.30
N ASN A 303 2.20 -18.46 6.23
CA ASN A 303 1.36 -17.27 6.39
C ASN A 303 2.23 -16.03 6.63
N ALA A 304 3.14 -16.10 7.60
CA ALA A 304 4.05 -15.01 7.92
C ALA A 304 4.90 -14.57 6.70
N ILE A 305 5.38 -15.50 5.90
CA ILE A 305 6.22 -15.21 4.73
C ILE A 305 5.37 -14.71 3.55
N CYS A 306 4.27 -15.40 3.25
CA CYS A 306 3.53 -15.18 2.00
C CYS A 306 2.44 -14.12 2.10
N TRP A 307 1.82 -13.97 3.28
CA TRP A 307 0.59 -13.19 3.41
C TRP A 307 0.70 -11.95 4.29
N ARG A 308 1.75 -11.86 5.11
CA ARG A 308 1.96 -10.70 5.99
C ARG A 308 3.11 -9.82 5.52
N GLY A 309 2.88 -8.51 5.55
CA GLY A 309 3.90 -7.53 5.22
C GLY A 309 5.02 -7.43 6.27
N GLY A 310 4.73 -7.80 7.53
CA GLY A 310 5.66 -7.65 8.64
C GLY A 310 7.00 -8.38 8.45
N PHE A 311 6.98 -9.61 7.92
CA PHE A 311 8.23 -10.33 7.60
C PHE A 311 9.01 -9.64 6.49
N ALA A 312 8.35 -9.29 5.39
CA ALA A 312 8.97 -8.61 4.26
C ALA A 312 9.53 -7.23 4.65
N LEU A 313 8.75 -6.45 5.43
CA LEU A 313 9.18 -5.15 5.95
C LEU A 313 10.38 -5.28 6.89
N THR A 314 10.40 -6.28 7.77
CA THR A 314 11.53 -6.55 8.65
C THR A 314 12.80 -6.84 7.85
N CYS A 315 12.71 -7.69 6.83
CA CYS A 315 13.83 -7.96 5.92
C CYS A 315 14.30 -6.69 5.20
N LEU A 316 13.36 -5.89 4.68
CA LEU A 316 13.65 -4.61 4.03
C LEU A 316 14.37 -3.65 4.98
N LEU A 317 13.88 -3.48 6.21
CA LEU A 317 14.48 -2.59 7.20
C LEU A 317 15.90 -3.03 7.56
N ILE A 318 16.15 -4.33 7.73
CA ILE A 318 17.47 -4.87 8.02
C ILE A 318 18.45 -4.52 6.87
N VAL A 319 18.09 -4.84 5.62
CA VAL A 319 18.98 -4.55 4.48
C VAL A 319 19.14 -3.06 4.25
N TYR A 320 18.09 -2.26 4.52
CA TYR A 320 18.13 -0.81 4.41
C TYR A 320 19.09 -0.19 5.43
N ILE A 321 19.01 -0.58 6.70
CA ILE A 321 19.90 -0.10 7.77
C ILE A 321 21.35 -0.50 7.47
N ILE A 322 21.60 -1.75 7.06
CA ILE A 322 22.96 -2.19 6.69
C ILE A 322 23.48 -1.37 5.50
N SER A 323 22.65 -1.07 4.51
CA SER A 323 23.04 -0.23 3.36
C SER A 323 23.34 1.22 3.76
N LEU A 324 22.61 1.78 4.73
CA LEU A 324 22.91 3.09 5.31
C LEU A 324 24.28 3.10 6.02
N VAL A 325 24.56 2.06 6.84
CA VAL A 325 25.86 1.89 7.51
C VAL A 325 26.99 1.78 6.49
N LYS A 326 26.76 1.06 5.39
CA LYS A 326 27.71 0.95 4.26
C LYS A 326 27.77 2.23 3.40
N LYS A 327 26.98 3.24 3.70
CA LYS A 327 26.89 4.50 2.93
C LYS A 327 26.43 4.31 1.47
N ASP A 328 25.64 3.28 1.19
CA ASP A 328 25.02 3.06 -0.11
C ASP A 328 23.80 3.99 -0.27
N LYS A 329 24.10 5.22 -0.70
CA LYS A 329 23.10 6.27 -0.88
C LYS A 329 22.09 5.92 -1.98
N ASP A 330 22.47 5.15 -2.97
CA ASP A 330 21.61 4.79 -4.09
C ASP A 330 20.52 3.81 -3.65
N PHE A 331 20.92 2.84 -2.84
CA PHE A 331 19.98 1.95 -2.19
C PHE A 331 18.99 2.74 -1.31
N ALA A 332 19.52 3.62 -0.46
CA ALA A 332 18.68 4.43 0.43
C ALA A 332 17.65 5.27 -0.34
N VAL A 333 18.06 5.93 -1.42
CA VAL A 333 17.17 6.75 -2.26
C VAL A 333 16.11 5.87 -2.96
N ALA A 334 16.52 4.72 -3.53
CA ALA A 334 15.61 3.88 -4.31
C ALA A 334 14.52 3.23 -3.46
N PHE A 335 14.81 2.86 -2.22
CA PHE A 335 13.89 2.15 -1.34
C PHE A 335 13.19 3.06 -0.30
N ALA A 336 13.51 4.36 -0.22
CA ALA A 336 12.80 5.30 0.66
C ALA A 336 11.28 5.40 0.36
N PRO A 337 10.82 5.43 -0.89
CA PRO A 337 9.39 5.56 -1.20
C PRO A 337 8.54 4.44 -0.62
N ILE A 338 9.00 3.20 -0.65
CA ILE A 338 8.25 2.06 -0.12
C ILE A 338 8.21 2.06 1.42
N LEU A 339 9.25 2.57 2.08
CA LEU A 339 9.25 2.76 3.54
C LEU A 339 8.23 3.82 3.96
N VAL A 340 8.13 4.91 3.19
CA VAL A 340 7.09 5.92 3.42
C VAL A 340 5.71 5.33 3.20
N TRP A 341 5.52 4.50 2.18
CA TRP A 341 4.26 3.78 1.96
C TRP A 341 3.93 2.84 3.14
N ALA A 342 4.89 2.05 3.62
CA ALA A 342 4.69 1.19 4.79
C ALA A 342 4.31 1.99 6.04
N PHE A 343 4.94 3.15 6.26
CA PHE A 343 4.57 4.06 7.35
C PHE A 343 3.15 4.62 7.20
N LEU A 344 2.75 5.00 5.98
CA LEU A 344 1.40 5.46 5.72
C LEU A 344 0.37 4.35 5.96
N LEU A 345 0.67 3.11 5.58
CA LEU A 345 -0.20 1.98 5.89
C LEU A 345 -0.37 1.79 7.40
N PHE A 346 0.67 1.99 8.19
CA PHE A 346 0.54 1.98 9.65
C PHE A 346 -0.47 3.02 10.13
N MET A 347 -0.52 4.20 9.51
CA MET A 347 -1.39 5.31 9.90
C MET A 347 -2.84 5.18 9.39
N ILE A 348 -3.06 4.54 8.24
CA ILE A 348 -4.35 4.60 7.52
C ILE A 348 -4.87 3.24 7.03
N ASN A 349 -4.26 2.13 7.45
CA ASN A 349 -4.70 0.82 7.01
C ASN A 349 -6.10 0.50 7.55
N GLN A 350 -7.00 0.10 6.66
CA GLN A 350 -8.43 -0.09 6.98
C GLN A 350 -8.76 -1.51 7.45
N SER A 351 -7.93 -2.49 7.09
CA SER A 351 -8.15 -3.89 7.46
C SER A 351 -6.88 -4.72 7.29
N GLN A 352 -6.85 -5.90 7.89
CA GLN A 352 -5.75 -6.85 7.75
C GLN A 352 -5.82 -7.64 6.43
N ASP A 353 -5.77 -6.93 5.31
CA ASP A 353 -5.82 -7.53 3.97
C ASP A 353 -4.44 -7.44 3.30
N THR A 354 -3.91 -8.56 2.86
CA THR A 354 -2.58 -8.67 2.22
C THR A 354 -2.45 -7.80 0.98
N ARG A 355 -3.54 -7.49 0.26
CA ARG A 355 -3.47 -6.59 -0.92
C ARG A 355 -2.85 -5.23 -0.60
N TYR A 356 -2.99 -4.74 0.64
CA TYR A 356 -2.43 -3.46 1.05
C TYR A 356 -0.90 -3.48 1.19
N VAL A 357 -0.37 -4.62 1.62
CA VAL A 357 1.07 -4.80 1.85
C VAL A 357 1.80 -5.43 0.67
N LEU A 358 1.08 -5.80 -0.40
CA LEU A 358 1.67 -6.39 -1.59
C LEU A 358 2.84 -5.58 -2.18
N PRO A 359 2.77 -4.22 -2.28
CA PRO A 359 3.91 -3.42 -2.72
C PRO A 359 5.13 -3.56 -1.82
N VAL A 360 4.90 -3.67 -0.49
CA VAL A 360 5.99 -3.87 0.49
C VAL A 360 6.65 -5.21 0.25
N ILE A 361 5.88 -6.27 0.02
CA ILE A 361 6.40 -7.63 -0.25
C ILE A 361 7.23 -7.61 -1.53
N GLU A 362 6.70 -7.15 -2.65
CA GLU A 362 7.40 -7.18 -3.95
C GLU A 362 8.68 -6.34 -3.96
N VAL A 363 8.62 -5.13 -3.40
CA VAL A 363 9.81 -4.25 -3.34
C VAL A 363 10.85 -4.79 -2.35
N SER A 364 10.43 -5.48 -1.27
CA SER A 364 11.35 -6.13 -0.33
C SER A 364 12.13 -7.27 -1.00
N ILE A 365 11.49 -8.04 -1.87
CA ILE A 365 12.16 -9.08 -2.67
C ILE A 365 13.28 -8.47 -3.52
N LEU A 366 12.97 -7.36 -4.21
CA LEU A 366 13.97 -6.62 -5.01
C LEU A 366 15.11 -6.10 -4.12
N ALA A 367 14.78 -5.53 -2.95
CA ALA A 367 15.77 -4.97 -2.02
C ALA A 367 16.74 -6.04 -1.51
N MET A 368 16.22 -7.21 -1.13
CA MET A 368 17.04 -8.34 -0.70
C MET A 368 17.96 -8.82 -1.84
N ALA A 369 17.42 -8.99 -3.04
CA ALA A 369 18.23 -9.41 -4.20
C ALA A 369 19.31 -8.39 -4.55
N GLU A 370 18.98 -7.10 -4.50
CA GLU A 370 19.91 -6.00 -4.71
C GLU A 370 21.04 -6.00 -3.66
N PHE A 371 20.70 -6.21 -2.40
CA PHE A 371 21.66 -6.28 -1.30
C PHE A 371 22.65 -7.46 -1.47
N PHE A 372 22.12 -8.64 -1.80
CA PHE A 372 22.98 -9.83 -1.99
C PHE A 372 23.80 -9.76 -3.28
N SER A 373 23.37 -9.01 -4.28
CA SER A 373 24.14 -8.80 -5.51
C SER A 373 25.43 -7.99 -5.29
N GLN A 374 25.52 -7.23 -4.19
CA GLN A 374 26.69 -6.40 -3.87
C GLN A 374 27.87 -7.20 -3.28
N ARG A 375 27.65 -8.41 -2.80
CA ARG A 375 28.71 -9.21 -2.14
C ARG A 375 29.75 -9.80 -3.09
N ASN A 376 29.48 -9.79 -4.40
CA ASN A 376 30.34 -10.43 -5.41
C ASN A 376 31.05 -9.44 -6.34
N ALA A 377 31.03 -8.16 -6.02
CA ALA A 377 31.79 -7.09 -6.67
C ALA A 377 32.93 -6.61 -5.76
#